data_8c0d62d81ba7b4d7e8ed98ad1dc3fbf6
#
_entry.id   8c0d62d81ba7b4d7e8ed98ad1dc3fbf6
#
_cell.length_a   1.000
_cell.length_b   1.000
_cell.length_c   1.000
_cell.angle_alpha   90.00
_cell.angle_beta   90.00
_cell.angle_gamma   90.00
#
_symmetry.space_group_name_H-M   'P 1'
#
loop_
_entity.id
_entity.type
_entity.pdbx_description
1 polymer ?
#
loop_
_entity_poly.entity_id
_entity_poly.type
_entity_poly.pdbx_seq_one_letter_code
_entity_poly.pdbx_strand_id
1 'polypeptide(L)'
;MTRTLDLAAEFMARWPLIFAFDLARYLIAAGLAAAALHLLARRLEARRIRAGTPPGGQRGGEIAASLRTALIFSLVGFGIQLGIEHGALKVYSTIAERGWPYLAISLGLSIVAQDAYFYWTHRAMHHPALFRWFHRRHHRSVLPTPWTAYAFDAPEALVQALFLPLFLAAVPMHGLAIFLFLVHMIVRNVLGHSGYELLPRSLAHSRAWGWSNSVTHHDLHHETFRWNYGLYFTWWDRLMGTEHPQYRERLGGVRAAPALLLALLFVQAEPATANALNGEWATQGYSARVRIGPCDEAEGAVRVCGTIVWLWEPVDQSASVKKDASNPDVTLRDRPLVGVRLLEGFNPGKAGEWVDGTIYNPEDGRTYAATMSIGASGELRLRGCALAIFCKTQVWRRATQFCPGAEPSVLPAAPPRAIPDTRPPAALP
;
A
#
# COMPACT_ATOMS: atom_id res chain seq x y z
N MET A 1 -39.86 -18.66 -15.62
CA MET A 1 -39.52 -19.57 -14.51
C MET A 1 -38.56 -20.69 -14.94
N THR A 2 -38.74 -21.37 -16.07
CA THR A 2 -37.85 -22.41 -16.60
C THR A 2 -36.42 -21.89 -16.84
N ARG A 3 -36.25 -20.76 -17.55
CA ARG A 3 -34.92 -20.19 -17.89
C ARG A 3 -34.09 -19.77 -16.69
N THR A 4 -34.70 -19.34 -15.59
CA THR A 4 -34.02 -18.99 -14.33
C THR A 4 -33.57 -20.22 -13.55
N LEU A 5 -34.34 -21.31 -13.60
CA LEU A 5 -33.99 -22.59 -13.00
C LEU A 5 -32.81 -23.24 -13.75
N ASP A 6 -32.80 -23.14 -15.07
CA ASP A 6 -31.70 -23.64 -15.92
C ASP A 6 -30.40 -22.90 -15.62
N LEU A 7 -30.42 -21.56 -15.50
CA LEU A 7 -29.23 -20.77 -15.17
C LEU A 7 -28.70 -21.07 -13.76
N ALA A 8 -29.58 -21.30 -12.78
CA ALA A 8 -29.16 -21.69 -11.45
C ALA A 8 -28.49 -23.08 -11.42
N ALA A 9 -29.05 -24.03 -12.16
CA ALA A 9 -28.44 -25.37 -12.30
C ALA A 9 -27.05 -25.29 -12.99
N GLU A 10 -26.92 -24.51 -14.06
CA GLU A 10 -25.64 -24.27 -14.73
C GLU A 10 -24.62 -23.62 -13.81
N PHE A 11 -25.02 -22.61 -13.04
CA PHE A 11 -24.18 -21.96 -12.06
C PHE A 11 -23.67 -22.97 -11.03
N MET A 12 -24.56 -23.74 -10.41
CA MET A 12 -24.19 -24.74 -9.40
C MET A 12 -23.28 -25.83 -9.97
N ALA A 13 -23.42 -26.19 -11.23
CA ALA A 13 -22.59 -27.23 -11.87
C ALA A 13 -21.19 -26.73 -12.25
N ARG A 14 -21.04 -25.49 -12.70
CA ARG A 14 -19.81 -24.99 -13.34
C ARG A 14 -19.01 -24.02 -12.48
N TRP A 15 -19.70 -23.12 -11.77
CA TRP A 15 -19.01 -22.09 -10.98
C TRP A 15 -18.06 -22.66 -9.92
N PRO A 16 -18.37 -23.74 -9.15
CA PRO A 16 -17.43 -24.29 -8.19
C PRO A 16 -16.09 -24.72 -8.79
N LEU A 17 -16.10 -25.23 -10.03
CA LEU A 17 -14.87 -25.61 -10.75
C LEU A 17 -14.07 -24.37 -11.16
N ILE A 18 -14.71 -23.32 -11.63
CA ILE A 18 -14.06 -22.04 -11.96
C ILE A 18 -13.44 -21.44 -10.69
N PHE A 19 -14.20 -21.44 -9.58
CA PHE A 19 -13.69 -20.95 -8.29
C PHE A 19 -12.48 -21.77 -7.80
N ALA A 20 -12.59 -23.09 -7.85
CA ALA A 20 -11.51 -23.98 -7.48
C ALA A 20 -10.24 -23.74 -8.33
N PHE A 21 -10.39 -23.51 -9.64
CA PHE A 21 -9.29 -23.18 -10.54
C PHE A 21 -8.64 -21.84 -10.20
N ASP A 22 -9.44 -20.77 -9.99
CA ASP A 22 -8.92 -19.44 -9.64
C ASP A 22 -8.23 -19.44 -8.28
N LEU A 23 -8.81 -20.14 -7.31
CA LEU A 23 -8.23 -20.29 -5.99
C LEU A 23 -6.93 -21.10 -6.03
N ALA A 24 -6.93 -22.24 -6.72
CA ALA A 24 -5.75 -23.09 -6.86
C ALA A 24 -4.60 -22.34 -7.55
N ARG A 25 -4.88 -21.60 -8.62
CA ARG A 25 -3.91 -20.78 -9.33
C ARG A 25 -3.22 -19.79 -8.40
N TYR A 26 -3.99 -19.09 -7.55
CA TYR A 26 -3.45 -18.14 -6.57
C TYR A 26 -2.63 -18.87 -5.50
N LEU A 27 -3.18 -19.90 -4.86
CA LEU A 27 -2.52 -20.60 -3.76
C LEU A 27 -1.22 -21.28 -4.21
N ILE A 28 -1.22 -21.89 -5.41
CA ILE A 28 -0.03 -22.50 -5.97
C ILE A 28 1.03 -21.44 -6.26
N ALA A 29 0.69 -20.38 -6.97
CA ALA A 29 1.66 -19.34 -7.33
C ALA A 29 2.23 -18.63 -6.10
N ALA A 30 1.39 -18.16 -5.20
CA ALA A 30 1.82 -17.45 -3.98
C ALA A 30 2.53 -18.39 -3.00
N GLY A 31 2.04 -19.62 -2.84
CA GLY A 31 2.64 -20.64 -1.97
C GLY A 31 4.02 -21.10 -2.45
N LEU A 32 4.18 -21.40 -3.73
CA LEU A 32 5.48 -21.76 -4.31
C LEU A 32 6.48 -20.61 -4.22
N ALA A 33 6.05 -19.37 -4.52
CA ALA A 33 6.91 -18.20 -4.38
C ALA A 33 7.32 -17.98 -2.92
N ALA A 34 6.37 -18.05 -1.98
CA ALA A 34 6.66 -17.90 -0.55
C ALA A 34 7.61 -18.99 -0.04
N ALA A 35 7.41 -20.25 -0.44
CA ALA A 35 8.28 -21.37 -0.09
C ALA A 35 9.69 -21.17 -0.68
N ALA A 36 9.79 -20.82 -1.96
CA ALA A 36 11.07 -20.55 -2.61
C ALA A 36 11.84 -19.41 -1.93
N LEU A 37 11.17 -18.29 -1.62
CA LEU A 37 11.77 -17.17 -0.89
C LEU A 37 12.23 -17.57 0.51
N HIS A 38 11.46 -18.41 1.21
CA HIS A 38 11.84 -18.92 2.53
C HIS A 38 13.10 -19.81 2.45
N LEU A 39 13.11 -20.77 1.53
CA LEU A 39 14.24 -21.69 1.33
C LEU A 39 15.51 -20.95 0.85
N LEU A 40 15.34 -19.93 0.02
CA LEU A 40 16.45 -19.16 -0.54
C LEU A 40 16.76 -17.88 0.25
N ALA A 41 16.13 -17.64 1.40
CA ALA A 41 16.22 -16.39 2.15
C ALA A 41 17.66 -15.93 2.40
N ARG A 42 18.55 -16.87 2.85
CA ARG A 42 19.96 -16.56 3.09
C ARG A 42 20.72 -16.16 1.82
N ARG A 43 20.38 -16.76 0.66
CA ARG A 43 21.01 -16.44 -0.63
C ARG A 43 20.48 -15.13 -1.23
N LEU A 44 19.24 -14.81 -0.91
CA LEU A 44 18.55 -13.61 -1.43
C LEU A 44 18.67 -12.39 -0.51
N GLU A 45 19.29 -12.52 0.67
CA GLU A 45 19.36 -11.41 1.64
C GLU A 45 19.99 -10.14 1.03
N ALA A 46 21.05 -10.30 0.22
CA ALA A 46 21.67 -9.18 -0.50
C ALA A 46 20.75 -8.54 -1.57
N ARG A 47 19.65 -9.18 -1.90
CA ARG A 47 18.63 -8.73 -2.86
C ARG A 47 17.35 -8.24 -2.20
N ARG A 48 17.28 -8.26 -0.88
CA ARG A 48 16.16 -7.73 -0.13
C ARG A 48 16.08 -6.21 -0.35
N ILE A 49 14.89 -5.73 -0.76
CA ILE A 49 14.69 -4.33 -1.12
C ILE A 49 14.58 -3.47 0.14
N ARG A 50 13.78 -3.92 1.11
CA ARG A 50 13.60 -3.22 2.39
C ARG A 50 13.83 -4.16 3.56
N ALA A 51 14.51 -3.65 4.59
CA ALA A 51 14.69 -4.37 5.86
C ALA A 51 13.37 -4.49 6.62
N GLY A 52 13.26 -5.53 7.42
CA GLY A 52 12.11 -5.75 8.31
C GLY A 52 11.29 -6.99 7.96
N THR A 53 10.33 -7.28 8.81
CA THR A 53 9.35 -8.36 8.63
C THR A 53 7.96 -7.76 8.52
N PRO A 54 7.06 -8.36 7.72
CA PRO A 54 5.67 -7.92 7.66
C PRO A 54 5.06 -7.87 9.07
N PRO A 55 4.28 -6.83 9.39
CA PRO A 55 3.60 -6.70 10.68
C PRO A 55 2.78 -7.94 11.02
N GLY A 56 2.65 -8.24 12.32
CA GLY A 56 1.80 -9.34 12.78
C GLY A 56 0.38 -9.21 12.22
N GLY A 57 -0.18 -10.32 11.73
CA GLY A 57 -1.52 -10.35 11.13
C GLY A 57 -1.60 -9.90 9.66
N GLN A 58 -0.57 -9.26 9.08
CA GLN A 58 -0.60 -8.80 7.69
C GLN A 58 -0.88 -9.96 6.73
N ARG A 59 -0.13 -11.08 6.83
CA ARG A 59 -0.31 -12.26 5.96
C ARG A 59 -1.71 -12.85 6.05
N GLY A 60 -2.26 -12.98 7.25
CA GLY A 60 -3.64 -13.47 7.42
C GLY A 60 -4.66 -12.54 6.75
N GLY A 61 -4.46 -11.23 6.87
CA GLY A 61 -5.26 -10.24 6.19
C GLY A 61 -5.11 -10.27 4.66
N GLU A 62 -3.90 -10.50 4.14
CA GLU A 62 -3.63 -10.68 2.70
C GLU A 62 -4.36 -11.89 2.15
N ILE A 63 -4.23 -13.04 2.80
CA ILE A 63 -4.90 -14.29 2.39
C ILE A 63 -6.42 -14.12 2.41
N ALA A 64 -6.99 -13.58 3.50
CA ALA A 64 -8.43 -13.37 3.59
C ALA A 64 -8.98 -12.44 2.48
N ALA A 65 -8.26 -11.36 2.16
CA ALA A 65 -8.63 -10.49 1.04
C ALA A 65 -8.49 -11.20 -0.31
N SER A 66 -7.46 -12.00 -0.49
CA SER A 66 -7.21 -12.75 -1.72
C SER A 66 -8.26 -13.84 -1.97
N LEU A 67 -8.76 -14.50 -0.91
CA LEU A 67 -9.88 -15.44 -1.03
C LEU A 67 -11.15 -14.74 -1.56
N ARG A 68 -11.44 -13.54 -1.04
CA ARG A 68 -12.57 -12.72 -1.55
C ARG A 68 -12.32 -12.31 -3.02
N THR A 69 -11.10 -11.94 -3.37
CA THR A 69 -10.75 -11.59 -4.76
C THR A 69 -10.92 -12.79 -5.69
N ALA A 70 -10.50 -13.99 -5.29
CA ALA A 70 -10.71 -15.21 -6.05
C ALA A 70 -12.20 -15.51 -6.26
N LEU A 71 -13.04 -15.26 -5.24
CA LEU A 71 -14.50 -15.35 -5.35
C LEU A 71 -15.04 -14.40 -6.43
N ILE A 72 -14.62 -13.11 -6.41
CA ILE A 72 -15.07 -12.12 -7.39
C ILE A 72 -14.59 -12.49 -8.80
N PHE A 73 -13.33 -12.92 -8.94
CA PHE A 73 -12.75 -13.34 -10.21
C PHE A 73 -13.53 -14.53 -10.79
N SER A 74 -13.87 -15.51 -9.96
CA SER A 74 -14.63 -16.70 -10.42
C SER A 74 -16.05 -16.37 -10.85
N LEU A 75 -16.71 -15.39 -10.20
CA LEU A 75 -18.02 -14.92 -10.64
C LEU A 75 -17.96 -14.25 -12.00
N VAL A 76 -16.93 -13.39 -12.23
CA VAL A 76 -16.71 -12.81 -13.55
C VAL A 76 -16.29 -13.89 -14.56
N GLY A 77 -15.49 -14.89 -14.14
CA GLY A 77 -15.13 -16.06 -14.95
C GLY A 77 -16.34 -16.86 -15.41
N PHE A 78 -17.33 -17.04 -14.56
CA PHE A 78 -18.60 -17.65 -14.95
C PHE A 78 -19.35 -16.79 -15.98
N GLY A 79 -19.36 -15.46 -15.77
CA GLY A 79 -19.93 -14.52 -16.74
C GLY A 79 -19.20 -14.55 -18.10
N ILE A 80 -17.86 -14.73 -18.10
CA ILE A 80 -17.06 -14.91 -19.33
C ILE A 80 -17.51 -16.18 -20.06
N GLN A 81 -17.68 -17.30 -19.34
CA GLN A 81 -18.13 -18.56 -19.95
C GLN A 81 -19.49 -18.40 -20.59
N LEU A 82 -20.45 -17.79 -19.92
CA LEU A 82 -21.76 -17.48 -20.51
C LEU A 82 -21.64 -16.58 -21.73
N GLY A 83 -20.80 -15.56 -21.67
CA GLY A 83 -20.56 -14.66 -22.79
C GLY A 83 -19.97 -15.36 -24.01
N ILE A 84 -19.11 -16.35 -23.82
CA ILE A 84 -18.57 -17.20 -24.90
C ILE A 84 -19.69 -18.05 -25.52
N GLU A 85 -20.47 -18.73 -24.69
CA GLU A 85 -21.56 -19.60 -25.13
C GLU A 85 -22.65 -18.87 -25.92
N HIS A 86 -22.90 -17.59 -25.56
CA HIS A 86 -23.86 -16.74 -26.27
C HIS A 86 -23.23 -15.93 -27.42
N GLY A 87 -21.95 -16.17 -27.76
CA GLY A 87 -21.27 -15.49 -28.85
C GLY A 87 -20.94 -14.01 -28.61
N ALA A 88 -21.11 -13.51 -27.38
CA ALA A 88 -20.78 -12.14 -27.01
C ALA A 88 -19.26 -11.94 -26.85
N LEU A 89 -18.54 -13.00 -26.48
CA LEU A 89 -17.08 -12.99 -26.33
C LEU A 89 -16.42 -13.89 -27.36
N LYS A 90 -15.34 -13.41 -27.94
CA LYS A 90 -14.69 -14.00 -29.13
C LYS A 90 -13.60 -14.99 -28.70
N VAL A 91 -13.96 -16.24 -28.52
CA VAL A 91 -13.01 -17.32 -28.22
C VAL A 91 -13.10 -18.38 -29.32
N TYR A 92 -11.94 -18.86 -29.77
CA TYR A 92 -11.86 -19.95 -30.75
C TYR A 92 -11.13 -21.16 -30.17
N SER A 93 -11.49 -22.36 -30.62
CA SER A 93 -11.06 -23.61 -30.00
C SER A 93 -9.94 -24.33 -30.75
N THR A 94 -9.79 -24.08 -32.05
CA THR A 94 -8.85 -24.79 -32.91
C THR A 94 -7.78 -23.84 -33.43
N ILE A 95 -6.50 -24.16 -33.15
CA ILE A 95 -5.37 -23.30 -33.59
C ILE A 95 -5.38 -23.11 -35.10
N ALA A 96 -5.84 -24.13 -35.86
CA ALA A 96 -5.92 -24.08 -37.32
C ALA A 96 -6.81 -22.94 -37.86
N GLU A 97 -7.77 -22.45 -37.06
CA GLU A 97 -8.67 -21.35 -37.48
C GLU A 97 -7.91 -20.04 -37.77
N ARG A 98 -6.82 -19.75 -36.98
CA ARG A 98 -6.08 -18.49 -37.11
C ARG A 98 -4.56 -18.69 -37.14
N GLY A 99 -4.06 -19.88 -36.87
CA GLY A 99 -2.65 -20.24 -36.86
C GLY A 99 -1.89 -19.82 -35.58
N TRP A 100 -0.70 -20.39 -35.40
CA TRP A 100 0.21 -20.09 -34.30
C TRP A 100 0.65 -18.63 -34.24
N PRO A 101 0.92 -17.94 -35.36
CA PRO A 101 1.29 -16.51 -35.31
C PRO A 101 0.21 -15.64 -34.66
N TYR A 102 -1.07 -15.87 -34.99
CA TYR A 102 -2.16 -15.13 -34.39
C TYR A 102 -2.34 -15.43 -32.90
N LEU A 103 -2.15 -16.70 -32.49
CA LEU A 103 -2.15 -17.05 -31.06
C LEU A 103 -1.08 -16.26 -30.30
N ALA A 104 0.15 -16.18 -30.83
CA ALA A 104 1.24 -15.43 -30.22
C ALA A 104 0.95 -13.90 -30.20
N ILE A 105 0.42 -13.37 -31.31
CA ILE A 105 0.05 -11.94 -31.41
C ILE A 105 -1.07 -11.59 -30.43
N SER A 106 -2.14 -12.39 -30.36
CA SER A 106 -3.26 -12.12 -29.45
C SER A 106 -2.84 -12.22 -27.98
N LEU A 107 -1.93 -13.16 -27.64
CA LEU A 107 -1.32 -13.24 -26.30
C LEU A 107 -0.46 -11.99 -26.01
N GLY A 108 0.43 -11.59 -26.90
CA GLY A 108 1.26 -10.40 -26.73
C GLY A 108 0.41 -9.13 -26.61
N LEU A 109 -0.61 -9.00 -27.46
CA LEU A 109 -1.55 -7.87 -27.41
C LEU A 109 -2.33 -7.84 -26.09
N SER A 110 -2.76 -8.98 -25.56
CA SER A 110 -3.45 -9.04 -24.26
C SER A 110 -2.56 -8.58 -23.12
N ILE A 111 -1.28 -8.92 -23.12
CA ILE A 111 -0.30 -8.49 -22.10
C ILE A 111 -0.10 -6.96 -22.16
N VAL A 112 0.10 -6.41 -23.37
CA VAL A 112 0.28 -4.96 -23.57
C VAL A 112 -0.98 -4.18 -23.22
N ALA A 113 -2.15 -4.68 -23.62
CA ALA A 113 -3.43 -4.04 -23.33
C ALA A 113 -3.75 -4.10 -21.83
N GLN A 114 -3.44 -5.23 -21.16
CA GLN A 114 -3.59 -5.36 -19.70
C GLN A 114 -2.70 -4.35 -18.96
N ASP A 115 -1.46 -4.16 -19.40
CA ASP A 115 -0.55 -3.19 -18.79
C ASP A 115 -1.09 -1.76 -18.91
N ALA A 116 -1.60 -1.39 -20.10
CA ALA A 116 -2.24 -0.10 -20.30
C ALA A 116 -3.50 0.06 -19.44
N TYR A 117 -4.39 -0.93 -19.46
CA TYR A 117 -5.61 -0.93 -18.65
C TYR A 117 -5.29 -0.80 -17.16
N PHE A 118 -4.33 -1.59 -16.68
CA PHE A 118 -3.90 -1.56 -15.29
C PHE A 118 -3.31 -0.19 -14.92
N TYR A 119 -2.40 0.36 -15.72
CA TYR A 119 -1.81 1.66 -15.43
C TYR A 119 -2.88 2.74 -15.21
N TRP A 120 -3.83 2.85 -16.12
CA TRP A 120 -4.85 3.90 -16.06
C TRP A 120 -5.86 3.68 -14.92
N THR A 121 -6.33 2.45 -14.73
CA THR A 121 -7.25 2.13 -13.62
C THR A 121 -6.55 2.24 -12.27
N HIS A 122 -5.31 1.78 -12.14
CA HIS A 122 -4.51 1.85 -10.94
C HIS A 122 -4.21 3.30 -10.54
N ARG A 123 -3.78 4.12 -11.50
CA ARG A 123 -3.58 5.56 -11.29
C ARG A 123 -4.88 6.26 -10.88
N ALA A 124 -6.00 5.90 -11.49
CA ALA A 124 -7.31 6.43 -11.12
C ALA A 124 -7.72 6.02 -9.69
N MET A 125 -7.47 4.76 -9.30
CA MET A 125 -7.75 4.27 -7.94
C MET A 125 -6.89 4.96 -6.86
N HIS A 126 -5.74 5.56 -7.24
CA HIS A 126 -4.95 6.42 -6.35
C HIS A 126 -5.49 7.84 -6.22
N HIS A 127 -6.53 8.23 -6.97
CA HIS A 127 -7.19 9.50 -6.75
C HIS A 127 -7.81 9.53 -5.33
N PRO A 128 -7.67 10.61 -4.55
CA PRO A 128 -8.11 10.68 -3.14
C PRO A 128 -9.57 10.24 -2.92
N ALA A 129 -10.47 10.58 -3.83
CA ALA A 129 -11.89 10.19 -3.74
C ALA A 129 -12.14 8.67 -3.88
N LEU A 130 -11.25 7.95 -4.60
CA LEU A 130 -11.40 6.53 -4.91
C LEU A 130 -10.54 5.65 -4.01
N PHE A 131 -9.37 6.11 -3.61
CA PHE A 131 -8.34 5.31 -2.93
C PHE A 131 -8.87 4.51 -1.75
N ARG A 132 -9.65 5.14 -0.86
CA ARG A 132 -10.17 4.51 0.34
C ARG A 132 -11.12 3.33 0.07
N TRP A 133 -11.82 3.35 -1.06
CA TRP A 133 -12.83 2.36 -1.42
C TRP A 133 -12.30 1.27 -2.34
N PHE A 134 -11.31 1.62 -3.19
CA PHE A 134 -10.82 0.75 -4.24
C PHE A 134 -9.47 0.12 -3.93
N HIS A 135 -8.53 0.85 -3.28
CA HIS A 135 -7.12 0.44 -3.30
C HIS A 135 -6.41 0.50 -1.95
N ARG A 136 -7.06 1.05 -0.93
CA ARG A 136 -6.49 1.18 0.42
C ARG A 136 -6.11 -0.17 1.04
N ARG A 137 -6.91 -1.22 0.79
CA ARG A 137 -6.66 -2.55 1.33
C ARG A 137 -5.35 -3.12 0.82
N HIS A 138 -5.08 -2.97 -0.48
CA HIS A 138 -3.86 -3.41 -1.13
C HIS A 138 -2.63 -2.75 -0.49
N HIS A 139 -2.67 -1.46 -0.26
CA HIS A 139 -1.60 -0.69 0.38
C HIS A 139 -1.44 -0.89 1.90
N ARG A 140 -2.32 -1.64 2.56
CA ARG A 140 -2.08 -2.12 3.93
C ARG A 140 -0.96 -3.14 3.99
N SER A 141 -0.59 -3.75 2.89
CA SER A 141 0.61 -4.56 2.74
C SER A 141 1.83 -3.66 2.59
N VAL A 142 2.26 -3.08 3.71
CA VAL A 142 3.37 -2.09 3.77
C VAL A 142 4.71 -2.73 3.35
N LEU A 143 4.95 -3.98 3.76
CA LEU A 143 6.03 -4.84 3.27
C LEU A 143 5.36 -5.98 2.51
N PRO A 144 5.19 -5.83 1.18
CA PRO A 144 4.49 -6.82 0.38
C PRO A 144 5.11 -8.21 0.49
N THR A 145 4.25 -9.21 0.42
CA THR A 145 4.62 -10.63 0.35
C THR A 145 3.99 -11.27 -0.88
N PRO A 146 4.39 -12.46 -1.32
CA PRO A 146 3.70 -13.17 -2.39
C PRO A 146 2.18 -13.27 -2.20
N TRP A 147 1.71 -13.27 -0.96
CA TRP A 147 0.29 -13.31 -0.62
C TRP A 147 -0.45 -11.99 -0.89
N THR A 148 0.28 -10.87 -1.07
CA THR A 148 -0.29 -9.56 -1.41
C THR A 148 -0.91 -9.54 -2.80
N ALA A 149 -0.49 -10.44 -3.70
CA ALA A 149 -0.81 -10.40 -5.14
C ALA A 149 -2.31 -10.24 -5.46
N TYR A 150 -3.20 -10.79 -4.63
CA TYR A 150 -4.65 -10.66 -4.77
C TYR A 150 -5.33 -9.98 -3.56
N ALA A 151 -4.57 -9.32 -2.70
CA ALA A 151 -5.10 -8.66 -1.51
C ALA A 151 -5.84 -7.34 -1.84
N PHE A 152 -6.82 -7.41 -2.72
CA PHE A 152 -7.58 -6.27 -3.25
C PHE A 152 -8.78 -5.90 -2.38
N ASP A 153 -9.25 -4.65 -2.50
CA ASP A 153 -10.62 -4.29 -2.15
C ASP A 153 -11.60 -4.89 -3.17
N ALA A 154 -12.85 -5.11 -2.77
CA ALA A 154 -13.82 -5.74 -3.67
C ALA A 154 -14.07 -4.94 -4.98
N PRO A 155 -14.19 -3.59 -4.97
CA PRO A 155 -14.30 -2.82 -6.19
C PRO A 155 -13.05 -2.92 -7.06
N GLU A 156 -11.85 -2.92 -6.49
CA GLU A 156 -10.60 -3.14 -7.23
C GLU A 156 -10.58 -4.50 -7.91
N ALA A 157 -10.94 -5.57 -7.16
CA ALA A 157 -11.01 -6.92 -7.72
C ALA A 157 -11.94 -6.98 -8.93
N LEU A 158 -13.10 -6.31 -8.86
CA LEU A 158 -14.02 -6.24 -9.99
C LEU A 158 -13.42 -5.48 -11.18
N VAL A 159 -12.80 -4.32 -10.95
CA VAL A 159 -12.12 -3.55 -12.00
C VAL A 159 -11.06 -4.42 -12.68
N GLN A 160 -10.22 -5.13 -11.92
CA GLN A 160 -9.18 -5.98 -12.50
C GLN A 160 -9.75 -7.18 -13.26
N ALA A 161 -10.85 -7.78 -12.78
CA ALA A 161 -11.51 -8.89 -13.45
C ALA A 161 -12.15 -8.50 -14.80
N LEU A 162 -12.62 -7.26 -14.93
CA LEU A 162 -13.31 -6.77 -16.13
C LEU A 162 -12.41 -6.62 -17.34
N PHE A 163 -11.08 -6.59 -17.17
CA PHE A 163 -10.17 -6.51 -18.33
C PHE A 163 -10.40 -7.63 -19.33
N LEU A 164 -10.42 -8.88 -18.86
CA LEU A 164 -10.47 -10.05 -19.75
C LEU A 164 -11.75 -10.10 -20.59
N PRO A 165 -12.97 -9.96 -20.05
CA PRO A 165 -14.17 -9.93 -20.87
C PRO A 165 -14.21 -8.74 -21.83
N LEU A 166 -13.74 -7.55 -21.45
CA LEU A 166 -13.64 -6.40 -22.35
C LEU A 166 -12.68 -6.68 -23.51
N PHE A 167 -11.53 -7.30 -23.23
CA PHE A 167 -10.58 -7.68 -24.26
C PHE A 167 -11.16 -8.73 -25.23
N LEU A 168 -11.79 -9.79 -24.70
CA LEU A 168 -12.40 -10.86 -25.48
C LEU A 168 -13.60 -10.39 -26.34
N ALA A 169 -14.29 -9.35 -25.93
CA ALA A 169 -15.33 -8.74 -26.74
C ALA A 169 -14.76 -8.10 -28.02
N ALA A 170 -13.54 -7.59 -27.95
CA ALA A 170 -12.87 -6.94 -29.08
C ALA A 170 -11.98 -7.91 -29.88
N VAL A 171 -11.14 -8.69 -29.22
CA VAL A 171 -10.06 -9.49 -29.80
C VAL A 171 -10.32 -10.99 -29.59
N PRO A 172 -10.48 -11.79 -30.66
CA PRO A 172 -10.59 -13.23 -30.53
C PRO A 172 -9.33 -13.86 -29.92
N MET A 173 -9.48 -14.75 -28.93
CA MET A 173 -8.35 -15.49 -28.34
C MET A 173 -8.59 -16.99 -28.38
N HIS A 174 -7.50 -17.76 -28.50
CA HIS A 174 -7.53 -19.20 -28.27
C HIS A 174 -7.52 -19.50 -26.76
N GLY A 175 -8.19 -20.57 -26.32
CA GLY A 175 -8.20 -20.98 -24.90
C GLY A 175 -6.80 -21.13 -24.30
N LEU A 176 -5.83 -21.65 -25.07
CA LEU A 176 -4.42 -21.73 -24.65
C LEU A 176 -3.80 -20.33 -24.43
N ALA A 177 -4.09 -19.36 -25.30
CA ALA A 177 -3.58 -18.00 -25.13
C ALA A 177 -4.17 -17.33 -23.87
N ILE A 178 -5.46 -17.54 -23.59
CA ILE A 178 -6.10 -17.09 -22.35
C ILE A 178 -5.43 -17.73 -21.13
N PHE A 179 -5.21 -19.04 -21.15
CA PHE A 179 -4.52 -19.76 -20.07
C PHE A 179 -3.11 -19.20 -19.83
N LEU A 180 -2.30 -19.04 -20.88
CA LEU A 180 -0.94 -18.48 -20.78
C LEU A 180 -0.95 -17.04 -20.28
N PHE A 181 -1.92 -16.23 -20.70
CA PHE A 181 -2.12 -14.88 -20.20
C PHE A 181 -2.41 -14.88 -18.68
N LEU A 182 -3.31 -15.72 -18.21
CA LEU A 182 -3.65 -15.84 -16.79
C LEU A 182 -2.47 -16.35 -15.94
N VAL A 183 -1.66 -17.26 -16.47
CA VAL A 183 -0.41 -17.71 -15.82
C VAL A 183 0.61 -16.58 -15.77
N HIS A 184 0.82 -15.87 -16.88
CA HIS A 184 1.70 -14.69 -16.91
C HIS A 184 1.29 -13.65 -15.86
N MET A 185 0.00 -13.31 -15.83
CA MET A 185 -0.56 -12.33 -14.92
C MET A 185 -0.29 -12.68 -13.44
N ILE A 186 -0.62 -13.92 -13.02
CA ILE A 186 -0.45 -14.32 -11.61
C ILE A 186 1.03 -14.40 -11.22
N VAL A 187 1.88 -14.96 -12.08
CA VAL A 187 3.32 -15.08 -11.82
C VAL A 187 3.95 -13.69 -11.68
N ARG A 188 3.69 -12.78 -12.61
CA ARG A 188 4.21 -11.40 -12.56
C ARG A 188 3.73 -10.65 -11.33
N ASN A 189 2.46 -10.81 -10.97
CA ASN A 189 1.88 -10.15 -9.80
C ASN A 189 2.48 -10.70 -8.49
N VAL A 190 2.58 -12.01 -8.34
CA VAL A 190 3.18 -12.67 -7.16
C VAL A 190 4.65 -12.29 -7.00
N LEU A 191 5.44 -12.36 -8.09
CA LEU A 191 6.85 -12.00 -8.06
C LEU A 191 7.06 -10.50 -7.79
N GLY A 192 6.22 -9.64 -8.34
CA GLY A 192 6.24 -8.18 -8.09
C GLY A 192 6.09 -7.82 -6.62
N HIS A 193 5.43 -8.66 -5.82
CA HIS A 193 5.23 -8.47 -4.38
C HIS A 193 6.22 -9.27 -3.51
N SER A 194 7.25 -9.86 -4.10
CA SER A 194 8.19 -10.75 -3.36
C SER A 194 9.04 -10.05 -2.30
N GLY A 195 9.24 -8.73 -2.39
CA GLY A 195 10.12 -7.95 -1.50
C GLY A 195 11.62 -8.14 -1.77
N TYR A 196 11.96 -8.90 -2.81
CA TYR A 196 13.34 -9.16 -3.23
C TYR A 196 13.52 -8.81 -4.70
N GLU A 197 14.59 -8.08 -5.05
CA GLU A 197 14.89 -7.81 -6.46
C GLU A 197 15.38 -9.07 -7.16
N LEU A 198 14.55 -9.60 -8.03
CA LEU A 198 14.79 -10.87 -8.70
C LEU A 198 15.56 -10.70 -10.02
N LEU A 199 15.49 -9.51 -10.64
CA LEU A 199 16.22 -9.22 -11.86
C LEU A 199 17.71 -9.02 -11.58
N PRO A 200 18.62 -9.65 -12.38
CA PRO A 200 20.03 -9.30 -12.34
C PRO A 200 20.23 -7.82 -12.70
N ARG A 201 21.13 -7.13 -11.99
CA ARG A 201 21.41 -5.70 -12.21
C ARG A 201 21.76 -5.38 -13.65
N SER A 202 22.61 -6.20 -14.27
CA SER A 202 23.01 -6.05 -15.66
C SER A 202 21.81 -6.02 -16.61
N LEU A 203 20.79 -6.81 -16.35
CA LEU A 203 19.55 -6.83 -17.12
C LEU A 203 18.65 -5.63 -16.77
N ALA A 204 18.46 -5.36 -15.49
CA ALA A 204 17.57 -4.29 -15.01
C ALA A 204 18.01 -2.89 -15.52
N HIS A 205 19.31 -2.67 -15.70
CA HIS A 205 19.85 -1.43 -16.26
C HIS A 205 20.08 -1.47 -17.77
N SER A 206 19.89 -2.63 -18.41
CA SER A 206 20.10 -2.75 -19.85
C SER A 206 18.99 -2.05 -20.65
N ARG A 207 19.32 -1.58 -21.87
CA ARG A 207 18.32 -1.06 -22.80
C ARG A 207 17.33 -2.14 -23.25
N ALA A 208 17.75 -3.41 -23.25
CA ALA A 208 16.96 -4.53 -23.71
C ALA A 208 15.86 -4.94 -22.69
N TRP A 209 16.07 -4.79 -21.38
CA TRP A 209 15.14 -5.22 -20.33
C TRP A 209 14.73 -4.12 -19.36
N GLY A 210 15.38 -2.97 -19.36
CA GLY A 210 15.10 -1.84 -18.46
C GLY A 210 13.71 -1.19 -18.67
N TRP A 211 12.93 -1.67 -19.63
CA TRP A 211 11.53 -1.32 -19.85
C TRP A 211 10.56 -2.23 -19.08
N SER A 212 11.03 -3.38 -18.58
CA SER A 212 10.22 -4.28 -17.74
C SER A 212 10.24 -3.80 -16.30
N ASN A 213 9.09 -3.84 -15.64
CA ASN A 213 9.00 -3.54 -14.21
C ASN A 213 9.80 -4.55 -13.40
N SER A 214 10.62 -4.02 -12.50
CA SER A 214 11.31 -4.80 -11.48
C SER A 214 10.50 -4.86 -10.18
N VAL A 215 10.89 -5.73 -9.26
CA VAL A 215 10.27 -5.77 -7.93
C VAL A 215 10.51 -4.46 -7.18
N THR A 216 11.69 -3.84 -7.33
CA THR A 216 12.00 -2.53 -6.76
C THR A 216 11.06 -1.44 -7.25
N HIS A 217 10.63 -1.49 -8.51
CA HIS A 217 9.67 -0.53 -9.07
C HIS A 217 8.35 -0.57 -8.32
N HIS A 218 7.79 -1.76 -8.14
CA HIS A 218 6.49 -1.95 -7.49
C HIS A 218 6.59 -1.80 -5.95
N ASP A 219 7.72 -2.19 -5.35
CA ASP A 219 7.96 -1.99 -3.93
C ASP A 219 8.03 -0.50 -3.55
N LEU A 220 8.66 0.34 -4.38
CA LEU A 220 8.63 1.80 -4.25
C LEU A 220 7.21 2.37 -4.37
N HIS A 221 6.36 1.76 -5.21
CA HIS A 221 4.95 2.11 -5.27
C HIS A 221 4.26 1.85 -3.93
N HIS A 222 4.42 0.67 -3.33
CA HIS A 222 3.90 0.34 -2.00
C HIS A 222 4.51 1.19 -0.87
N GLU A 223 5.70 1.75 -1.08
CA GLU A 223 6.34 2.65 -0.13
C GLU A 223 5.78 4.06 -0.19
N THR A 224 5.50 4.58 -1.40
CA THR A 224 5.25 6.01 -1.63
C THR A 224 3.84 6.35 -2.09
N PHE A 225 3.08 5.41 -2.61
CA PHE A 225 1.69 5.54 -3.11
C PHE A 225 1.47 6.51 -4.28
N ARG A 226 2.49 7.24 -4.73
CA ARG A 226 2.35 8.34 -5.72
C ARG A 226 3.01 8.09 -7.05
N TRP A 227 3.82 7.03 -7.15
CA TRP A 227 4.69 6.77 -8.27
C TRP A 227 4.56 5.34 -8.72
N ASN A 228 5.07 5.01 -9.91
CA ASN A 228 5.24 3.64 -10.37
C ASN A 228 3.93 2.85 -10.46
N TYR A 229 2.96 3.36 -11.21
CA TYR A 229 1.63 2.74 -11.37
C TYR A 229 1.61 1.56 -12.34
N GLY A 230 2.65 1.36 -13.15
CA GLY A 230 2.74 0.31 -14.18
C GLY A 230 2.76 -1.09 -13.60
N LEU A 231 2.21 -2.08 -14.35
CA LEU A 231 2.13 -3.48 -13.94
C LEU A 231 3.33 -4.29 -14.45
N TYR A 232 3.51 -4.35 -15.76
CA TYR A 232 4.56 -5.15 -16.41
C TYR A 232 5.69 -4.31 -16.95
N PHE A 233 5.41 -3.07 -17.35
CA PHE A 233 6.31 -2.20 -18.08
C PHE A 233 6.42 -0.82 -17.43
N THR A 234 7.62 -0.21 -17.55
CA THR A 234 7.88 1.13 -17.01
C THR A 234 7.51 2.25 -17.99
N TRP A 235 7.11 1.92 -19.21
CA TRP A 235 6.91 2.91 -20.28
C TRP A 235 5.79 3.91 -19.98
N TRP A 236 4.65 3.48 -19.40
CA TRP A 236 3.60 4.39 -18.99
C TRP A 236 4.05 5.36 -17.92
N ASP A 237 4.79 4.88 -16.91
CA ASP A 237 5.30 5.73 -15.85
C ASP A 237 6.29 6.76 -16.40
N ARG A 238 7.15 6.37 -17.36
CA ARG A 238 8.07 7.31 -18.03
C ARG A 238 7.34 8.32 -18.90
N LEU A 239 6.41 7.85 -19.71
CA LEU A 239 5.65 8.71 -20.64
C LEU A 239 4.83 9.75 -19.88
N MET A 240 4.23 9.36 -18.76
CA MET A 240 3.35 10.19 -17.96
C MET A 240 4.05 10.92 -16.81
N GLY A 241 5.39 10.78 -16.69
CA GLY A 241 6.18 11.42 -15.64
C GLY A 241 5.87 10.91 -14.23
N THR A 242 5.43 9.65 -14.11
CA THR A 242 5.09 8.99 -12.84
C THR A 242 6.09 7.91 -12.44
N GLU A 243 7.25 7.78 -13.09
CA GLU A 243 8.35 6.93 -12.61
C GLU A 243 9.00 7.61 -11.38
N HIS A 244 9.20 6.84 -10.30
CA HIS A 244 9.76 7.37 -9.06
C HIS A 244 11.18 7.92 -9.30
N PRO A 245 11.51 9.17 -8.85
CA PRO A 245 12.80 9.80 -9.14
C PRO A 245 14.01 8.97 -8.71
N GLN A 246 13.90 8.27 -7.58
CA GLN A 246 14.97 7.43 -7.03
C GLN A 246 14.92 5.98 -7.54
N TYR A 247 14.03 5.62 -8.48
CA TYR A 247 13.89 4.23 -8.91
C TYR A 247 15.21 3.65 -9.41
N ARG A 248 15.90 4.37 -10.28
CA ARG A 248 17.17 3.92 -10.87
C ARG A 248 18.29 3.78 -9.83
N GLU A 249 18.34 4.70 -8.88
CA GLU A 249 19.30 4.66 -7.77
C GLU A 249 19.01 3.47 -6.85
N ARG A 250 17.75 3.30 -6.43
CA ARG A 250 17.33 2.18 -5.58
C ARG A 250 17.58 0.83 -6.24
N LEU A 251 17.27 0.70 -7.51
CA LEU A 251 17.57 -0.49 -8.31
C LEU A 251 19.07 -0.78 -8.36
N GLY A 252 19.92 0.25 -8.47
CA GLY A 252 21.38 0.16 -8.39
C GLY A 252 21.92 -0.12 -6.99
N GLY A 253 21.22 0.31 -5.95
CA GLY A 253 21.61 0.21 -4.54
C GLY A 253 21.39 -1.15 -3.88
N VAL A 254 20.63 -2.06 -4.48
CA VAL A 254 20.46 -3.45 -4.00
C VAL A 254 21.78 -4.20 -4.21
N ARG A 255 22.62 -4.26 -3.20
CA ARG A 255 24.05 -4.54 -3.28
C ARG A 255 24.45 -6.00 -3.52
N ALA A 256 25.53 -6.18 -4.31
CA ALA A 256 26.50 -7.22 -4.05
C ALA A 256 27.21 -6.91 -2.71
N ALA A 257 27.41 -7.91 -1.86
CA ALA A 257 28.07 -7.72 -0.58
C ALA A 257 29.49 -7.15 -0.80
N PRO A 258 29.89 -6.10 -0.09
CA PRO A 258 31.20 -5.55 -0.19
C PRO A 258 32.12 -6.02 0.92
N ALA A 259 33.38 -6.07 0.60
CA ALA A 259 34.51 -6.20 1.51
C ALA A 259 34.66 -5.02 2.50
N LEU A 260 33.60 -4.33 2.88
CA LEU A 260 33.66 -3.14 3.76
C LEU A 260 33.15 -3.39 5.18
N LEU A 261 32.97 -4.66 5.59
CA LEU A 261 32.45 -5.00 6.92
C LEU A 261 33.49 -4.96 8.04
N LEU A 262 34.74 -4.60 7.75
CA LEU A 262 35.83 -4.56 8.74
C LEU A 262 36.14 -3.17 9.32
N ALA A 263 35.53 -2.10 8.81
CA ALA A 263 35.79 -0.74 9.27
C ALA A 263 34.75 -0.15 10.25
N LEU A 264 33.66 -0.85 10.56
CA LEU A 264 32.55 -0.35 11.41
C LEU A 264 32.45 -0.99 12.80
N LEU A 265 33.48 -1.69 13.25
CA LEU A 265 33.51 -2.27 14.60
C LEU A 265 33.86 -1.27 15.72
N PHE A 266 33.97 0.02 15.43
CA PHE A 266 34.25 1.07 16.44
C PHE A 266 33.31 2.28 16.32
N VAL A 267 32.03 2.11 16.01
CA VAL A 267 31.05 3.14 16.30
C VAL A 267 30.42 2.80 17.64
N GLN A 268 30.86 3.48 18.67
CA GLN A 268 30.19 3.48 19.97
C GLN A 268 28.76 3.98 19.76
N ALA A 269 27.77 3.20 20.20
CA ALA A 269 26.39 3.63 20.25
C ALA A 269 26.30 4.79 21.23
N GLU A 270 26.13 6.00 20.71
CA GLU A 270 25.72 7.13 21.56
C GLU A 270 24.32 6.83 22.11
N PRO A 271 24.04 7.20 23.37
CA PRO A 271 22.70 7.05 23.93
C PRO A 271 21.72 7.86 23.07
N ALA A 272 20.63 7.21 22.66
CA ALA A 272 19.55 7.83 21.89
C ALA A 272 18.98 9.01 22.71
N THR A 273 19.39 10.22 22.37
CA THR A 273 18.92 11.45 23.00
C THR A 273 17.50 11.77 22.50
N ALA A 274 16.72 12.55 23.25
CA ALA A 274 15.37 13.00 22.92
C ALA A 274 15.28 13.61 21.50
N ASN A 275 16.39 14.08 20.91
CA ASN A 275 16.53 14.57 19.57
C ASN A 275 16.20 13.53 18.47
N ALA A 276 16.25 12.22 18.77
CA ALA A 276 15.97 11.17 17.77
C ALA A 276 14.49 11.14 17.31
N LEU A 277 13.54 11.62 18.14
CA LEU A 277 12.11 11.69 17.80
C LEU A 277 11.70 12.98 17.08
N ASN A 278 12.42 14.09 17.30
CA ASN A 278 12.02 15.39 16.81
C ASN A 278 11.90 15.39 15.27
N GLY A 279 10.80 15.98 14.77
CA GLY A 279 10.53 16.13 13.34
C GLY A 279 9.19 15.56 12.91
N GLU A 280 8.98 15.49 11.61
CA GLU A 280 7.72 15.02 11.03
C GLU A 280 7.75 13.54 10.69
N TRP A 281 6.69 12.87 11.09
CA TRP A 281 6.49 11.45 10.90
C TRP A 281 5.19 11.20 10.13
N ALA A 282 5.25 10.36 9.11
CA ALA A 282 4.10 9.88 8.38
C ALA A 282 3.50 8.68 9.10
N THR A 283 2.20 8.72 9.37
CA THR A 283 1.47 7.62 10.02
C THR A 283 1.46 6.37 9.15
N GLN A 284 1.22 5.22 9.74
CA GLN A 284 1.05 3.98 8.98
C GLN A 284 -0.12 4.11 8.01
N GLY A 285 0.12 3.87 6.71
CA GLY A 285 -0.84 4.11 5.63
C GLY A 285 -0.85 5.56 5.14
N TYR A 286 0.05 6.41 5.62
CA TYR A 286 0.28 7.78 5.15
C TYR A 286 -0.94 8.70 5.17
N SER A 287 -1.93 8.39 6.00
CA SER A 287 -3.16 9.19 6.12
C SER A 287 -2.94 10.57 6.77
N ALA A 288 -1.86 10.70 7.56
CA ALA A 288 -1.49 11.95 8.22
C ALA A 288 0.03 12.09 8.38
N ARG A 289 0.49 13.33 8.55
CA ARG A 289 1.82 13.64 9.10
C ARG A 289 1.65 14.24 10.49
N VAL A 290 2.50 13.79 11.40
CA VAL A 290 2.50 14.21 12.79
C VAL A 290 3.88 14.79 13.10
N ARG A 291 3.93 16.03 13.56
CA ARG A 291 5.15 16.65 14.06
C ARG A 291 5.34 16.27 15.51
N ILE A 292 6.45 15.61 15.81
CA ILE A 292 6.83 15.20 17.16
C ILE A 292 7.91 16.15 17.70
N GLY A 293 7.75 16.56 18.93
CA GLY A 293 8.67 17.46 19.63
C GLY A 293 8.34 17.57 21.13
N PRO A 294 9.00 18.48 21.87
CA PRO A 294 8.67 18.73 23.27
C PRO A 294 7.20 19.14 23.44
N CYS A 295 6.58 18.72 24.56
CA CYS A 295 5.18 19.09 24.84
C CYS A 295 4.99 20.57 25.09
N ASP A 296 5.95 21.21 25.76
CA ASP A 296 5.96 22.62 26.11
C ASP A 296 7.29 23.22 25.70
N GLU A 297 7.30 24.50 25.32
CA GLU A 297 8.52 25.22 24.90
C GLU A 297 9.41 25.62 26.11
N ALA A 298 9.04 25.23 27.32
CA ALA A 298 9.83 25.53 28.53
C ALA A 298 11.17 24.78 28.52
N GLU A 299 12.25 25.48 28.80
CA GLU A 299 13.58 24.87 28.97
C GLU A 299 13.54 23.79 30.04
N GLY A 300 13.89 22.54 29.64
CA GLY A 300 13.91 21.38 30.53
C GLY A 300 12.72 20.42 30.42
N ALA A 301 11.74 20.67 29.54
CA ALA A 301 10.65 19.73 29.29
C ALA A 301 11.15 18.44 28.62
N VAL A 302 11.11 17.34 29.38
CA VAL A 302 11.59 16.01 28.92
C VAL A 302 10.48 15.25 28.16
N ARG A 303 9.22 15.67 28.30
CA ARG A 303 8.05 14.99 27.70
C ARG A 303 7.88 15.32 26.23
N VAL A 304 7.52 14.31 25.47
CA VAL A 304 7.35 14.38 24.01
C VAL A 304 5.87 14.31 23.66
N CYS A 305 5.46 15.17 22.73
CA CYS A 305 4.12 15.28 22.17
C CYS A 305 4.15 15.24 20.65
N GLY A 306 2.98 15.00 20.03
CA GLY A 306 2.86 14.95 18.57
C GLY A 306 1.55 15.58 18.08
N THR A 307 1.66 16.49 17.10
CA THR A 307 0.52 17.24 16.54
C THR A 307 0.35 16.89 15.06
N ILE A 308 -0.88 16.70 14.62
CA ILE A 308 -1.21 16.50 13.20
C ILE A 308 -0.90 17.79 12.46
N VAL A 309 0.00 17.74 11.48
CA VAL A 309 0.38 18.91 10.66
C VAL A 309 -0.12 18.80 9.22
N TRP A 310 -0.53 17.60 8.80
CA TRP A 310 -1.02 17.36 7.46
C TRP A 310 -1.88 16.11 7.39
N LEU A 311 -2.90 16.11 6.52
CA LEU A 311 -3.77 14.99 6.21
C LEU A 311 -3.72 14.69 4.71
N TRP A 312 -3.76 13.41 4.34
CA TRP A 312 -3.90 12.97 2.95
C TRP A 312 -5.23 13.44 2.34
N GLU A 313 -6.31 13.34 3.12
CA GLU A 313 -7.63 13.85 2.78
C GLU A 313 -7.97 14.97 3.76
N PRO A 314 -7.65 16.24 3.43
CA PRO A 314 -7.88 17.36 4.33
C PRO A 314 -9.35 17.80 4.39
N VAL A 315 -10.15 17.36 3.42
CA VAL A 315 -11.59 17.65 3.34
C VAL A 315 -12.41 16.37 3.42
N ASP A 316 -13.64 16.48 3.88
CA ASP A 316 -14.63 15.41 3.90
C ASP A 316 -15.37 15.29 2.55
N GLN A 317 -16.40 14.44 2.49
CA GLN A 317 -17.18 14.19 1.26
C GLN A 317 -17.98 15.44 0.79
N SER A 318 -18.22 16.39 1.68
CA SER A 318 -18.91 17.66 1.40
C SER A 318 -17.94 18.79 1.04
N ALA A 319 -16.66 18.49 0.76
CA ALA A 319 -15.58 19.44 0.55
C ALA A 319 -15.30 20.39 1.74
N SER A 320 -15.80 20.05 2.93
CA SER A 320 -15.54 20.78 4.18
C SER A 320 -14.26 20.26 4.84
N VAL A 321 -13.55 21.14 5.55
CA VAL A 321 -12.33 20.78 6.30
C VAL A 321 -12.66 19.67 7.30
N LYS A 322 -11.85 18.61 7.29
CA LYS A 322 -12.03 17.43 8.15
C LYS A 322 -11.89 17.81 9.62
N LYS A 323 -12.96 17.57 10.39
CA LYS A 323 -13.10 17.97 11.79
C LYS A 323 -12.96 16.77 12.74
N ASP A 324 -12.75 17.07 14.01
CA ASP A 324 -12.64 16.11 15.11
C ASP A 324 -14.04 15.68 15.61
N ALA A 325 -14.88 15.23 14.68
CA ALA A 325 -16.32 15.02 14.89
C ALA A 325 -16.66 13.95 15.95
N SER A 326 -15.74 13.00 16.20
CA SER A 326 -15.92 11.94 17.20
C SER A 326 -15.42 12.33 18.59
N ASN A 327 -14.96 13.58 18.80
CA ASN A 327 -14.42 14.01 20.10
C ASN A 327 -15.48 13.85 21.20
N PRO A 328 -15.14 13.26 22.37
CA PRO A 328 -16.05 13.14 23.49
C PRO A 328 -16.49 14.51 24.03
N ASP A 329 -15.63 15.52 23.99
CA ASP A 329 -15.99 16.89 24.27
C ASP A 329 -16.66 17.54 23.05
N VAL A 330 -17.95 17.84 23.21
CA VAL A 330 -18.80 18.43 22.17
C VAL A 330 -18.24 19.77 21.67
N THR A 331 -17.58 20.55 22.53
CA THR A 331 -17.01 21.86 22.19
C THR A 331 -15.83 21.77 21.23
N LEU A 332 -15.18 20.60 21.17
CA LEU A 332 -14.01 20.34 20.33
C LEU A 332 -14.35 19.66 18.99
N ARG A 333 -15.61 19.26 18.78
CA ARG A 333 -16.01 18.51 17.56
C ARG A 333 -15.89 19.32 16.27
N ASP A 334 -15.97 20.62 16.38
CA ASP A 334 -15.88 21.52 15.22
C ASP A 334 -14.45 21.94 14.86
N ARG A 335 -13.46 21.59 15.69
CA ARG A 335 -12.06 21.94 15.41
C ARG A 335 -11.52 21.13 14.21
N PRO A 336 -10.67 21.73 13.34
CA PRO A 336 -9.98 21.00 12.29
C PRO A 336 -9.09 19.91 12.88
N LEU A 337 -8.97 18.76 12.20
CA LEU A 337 -8.05 17.70 12.60
C LEU A 337 -6.57 18.10 12.47
N VAL A 338 -6.23 18.94 11.49
CA VAL A 338 -4.90 19.56 11.43
C VAL A 338 -4.77 20.53 12.60
N GLY A 339 -3.72 20.36 13.40
CA GLY A 339 -3.51 21.08 14.67
C GLY A 339 -3.92 20.29 15.92
N VAL A 340 -4.62 19.14 15.75
CA VAL A 340 -4.96 18.30 16.91
C VAL A 340 -3.72 17.60 17.44
N ARG A 341 -3.51 17.66 18.77
CA ARG A 341 -2.49 16.91 19.48
C ARG A 341 -2.90 15.42 19.53
N LEU A 342 -2.19 14.58 18.79
CA LEU A 342 -2.46 13.16 18.67
C LEU A 342 -1.71 12.33 19.70
N LEU A 343 -0.46 12.74 20.01
CA LEU A 343 0.42 12.09 20.98
C LEU A 343 0.65 13.03 22.14
N GLU A 344 0.56 12.53 23.39
CA GLU A 344 0.68 13.36 24.55
C GLU A 344 1.46 12.69 25.69
N GLY A 345 2.40 13.43 26.28
CA GLY A 345 2.97 13.17 27.57
C GLY A 345 3.98 12.03 27.65
N PHE A 346 4.62 11.61 26.57
CA PHE A 346 5.58 10.53 26.57
C PHE A 346 6.87 10.89 27.30
N ASN A 347 7.24 10.08 28.30
CA ASN A 347 8.48 10.20 29.07
C ASN A 347 9.60 9.35 28.45
N PRO A 348 10.86 9.78 28.52
CA PRO A 348 11.98 8.94 28.14
C PRO A 348 12.03 7.67 28.99
N GLY A 349 12.15 6.51 28.33
CA GLY A 349 12.33 5.21 28.95
C GLY A 349 13.78 4.71 28.79
N LYS A 350 13.93 3.42 28.49
CA LYS A 350 15.23 2.85 28.12
C LYS A 350 15.72 3.44 26.79
N ALA A 351 16.99 3.23 26.46
CA ALA A 351 17.59 3.77 25.24
C ALA A 351 16.71 3.48 24.00
N GLY A 352 16.22 4.55 23.36
CA GLY A 352 15.36 4.46 22.18
C GLY A 352 13.87 4.15 22.44
N GLU A 353 13.42 4.22 23.72
CA GLU A 353 12.02 4.01 24.11
C GLU A 353 11.44 5.26 24.79
N TRP A 354 10.14 5.46 24.67
CA TRP A 354 9.34 6.48 25.36
C TRP A 354 8.05 5.84 25.86
N VAL A 355 7.75 6.07 27.12
CA VAL A 355 6.72 5.37 27.90
C VAL A 355 5.73 6.34 28.52
N ASP A 356 4.67 5.80 29.10
CA ASP A 356 3.64 6.51 29.90
C ASP A 356 2.92 7.62 29.14
N GLY A 357 2.96 7.59 27.81
CA GLY A 357 2.22 8.53 26.98
C GLY A 357 0.84 8.02 26.56
N THR A 358 0.09 8.90 25.90
CA THR A 358 -1.21 8.57 25.35
C THR A 358 -1.29 8.92 23.88
N ILE A 359 -2.15 8.16 23.14
CA ILE A 359 -2.53 8.46 21.78
C ILE A 359 -4.04 8.68 21.69
N TYR A 360 -4.44 9.83 21.17
CA TYR A 360 -5.81 10.12 20.80
C TYR A 360 -6.13 9.60 19.40
N ASN A 361 -7.26 8.91 19.23
CA ASN A 361 -7.73 8.46 17.93
C ASN A 361 -8.95 9.26 17.48
N PRO A 362 -8.82 10.16 16.49
CA PRO A 362 -9.94 10.99 16.02
C PRO A 362 -11.06 10.20 15.32
N GLU A 363 -10.82 8.94 14.89
CA GLU A 363 -11.82 8.12 14.23
C GLU A 363 -12.90 7.62 15.22
N ASP A 364 -12.51 7.34 16.46
CA ASP A 364 -13.42 6.82 17.50
C ASP A 364 -13.55 7.74 18.74
N GLY A 365 -12.82 8.85 18.74
CA GLY A 365 -12.81 9.83 19.82
C GLY A 365 -12.19 9.35 21.13
N ARG A 366 -11.43 8.24 21.12
CA ARG A 366 -10.87 7.63 22.33
C ARG A 366 -9.38 7.90 22.46
N THR A 367 -8.92 7.92 23.72
CA THR A 367 -7.52 8.03 24.07
C THR A 367 -7.04 6.68 24.64
N TYR A 368 -5.87 6.24 24.20
CA TYR A 368 -5.27 4.97 24.56
C TYR A 368 -3.92 5.18 25.21
N ALA A 369 -3.58 4.41 26.23
CA ALA A 369 -2.22 4.36 26.76
C ALA A 369 -1.26 3.86 25.68
N ALA A 370 -0.10 4.51 25.56
CA ALA A 370 0.81 4.22 24.45
C ALA A 370 2.28 4.27 24.87
N THR A 371 3.09 3.52 24.11
CA THR A 371 4.55 3.55 24.17
C THR A 371 5.10 3.76 22.77
N MET A 372 6.26 4.40 22.67
CA MET A 372 6.99 4.59 21.41
C MET A 372 8.39 4.00 21.50
N SER A 373 8.91 3.53 20.37
CA SER A 373 10.31 3.12 20.25
C SER A 373 10.83 3.38 18.84
N ILE A 374 12.13 3.68 18.74
CA ILE A 374 12.81 3.77 17.44
C ILE A 374 13.39 2.41 17.10
N GLY A 375 12.97 1.84 15.97
CA GLY A 375 13.50 0.59 15.46
C GLY A 375 14.89 0.75 14.82
N ALA A 376 15.56 -0.37 14.56
CA ALA A 376 16.91 -0.41 14.02
C ALA A 376 17.07 0.26 12.63
N SER A 377 16.00 0.36 11.86
CA SER A 377 15.95 1.07 10.56
C SER A 377 15.50 2.53 10.68
N GLY A 378 15.40 3.07 11.90
CA GLY A 378 15.01 4.46 12.16
C GLY A 378 13.50 4.71 12.04
N GLU A 379 12.67 3.67 11.94
CA GLU A 379 11.21 3.79 12.01
C GLU A 379 10.74 4.02 13.44
N LEU A 380 9.67 4.79 13.59
CA LEU A 380 8.98 4.95 14.88
C LEU A 380 7.90 3.88 15.02
N ARG A 381 7.99 3.08 16.07
CA ARG A 381 6.98 2.11 16.45
C ARG A 381 6.13 2.69 17.60
N LEU A 382 4.86 2.91 17.31
CA LEU A 382 3.88 3.41 18.26
C LEU A 382 2.93 2.28 18.64
N ARG A 383 2.90 1.89 19.91
CA ARG A 383 2.04 0.84 20.44
C ARG A 383 1.00 1.46 21.37
N GLY A 384 -0.27 1.46 20.93
CA GLY A 384 -1.42 1.88 21.73
C GLY A 384 -2.17 0.65 22.27
N CYS A 385 -2.61 0.69 23.51
CA CYS A 385 -3.30 -0.43 24.19
C CYS A 385 -4.64 -0.01 24.78
N ALA A 386 -5.69 -0.78 24.49
CA ALA A 386 -6.98 -0.73 25.18
C ALA A 386 -7.00 -1.81 26.26
N LEU A 387 -7.39 -1.46 27.49
CA LEU A 387 -7.51 -2.38 28.63
C LEU A 387 -6.23 -3.22 28.91
N ALA A 388 -5.06 -2.68 28.60
CA ALA A 388 -3.73 -3.32 28.76
C ALA A 388 -3.50 -4.63 28.00
N ILE A 389 -4.51 -5.24 27.40
CA ILE A 389 -4.41 -6.54 26.70
C ILE A 389 -4.66 -6.44 25.19
N PHE A 390 -5.44 -5.48 24.73
CA PHE A 390 -5.70 -5.27 23.29
C PHE A 390 -4.80 -4.17 22.75
N CYS A 391 -3.61 -4.55 22.28
CA CYS A 391 -2.62 -3.59 21.79
C CYS A 391 -2.53 -3.60 20.26
N LYS A 392 -2.47 -2.41 19.66
CA LYS A 392 -2.21 -2.21 18.22
C LYS A 392 -0.89 -1.46 18.07
N THR A 393 0.00 -2.00 17.25
CA THR A 393 1.26 -1.33 16.91
C THR A 393 1.17 -0.74 15.52
N GLN A 394 1.55 0.53 15.38
CA GLN A 394 1.72 1.23 14.12
C GLN A 394 3.20 1.49 13.88
N VAL A 395 3.61 1.48 12.61
CA VAL A 395 4.97 1.82 12.20
C VAL A 395 4.90 3.11 11.39
N TRP A 396 5.54 4.17 11.91
CA TRP A 396 5.61 5.48 11.26
C TRP A 396 6.99 5.72 10.71
N ARG A 397 7.08 6.49 9.64
CA ARG A 397 8.35 6.79 8.97
C ARG A 397 8.60 8.28 8.92
N ARG A 398 9.86 8.69 8.87
CA ARG A 398 10.21 10.10 8.72
C ARG A 398 9.63 10.67 7.44
N ALA A 399 8.94 11.82 7.54
CA ALA A 399 8.33 12.48 6.38
C ALA A 399 9.38 12.92 5.35
N THR A 400 10.57 13.29 5.78
CA THR A 400 11.72 13.65 4.91
C THR A 400 12.21 12.52 4.02
N GLN A 401 11.94 11.27 4.38
CA GLN A 401 12.26 10.10 3.54
C GLN A 401 11.39 10.00 2.28
N PHE A 402 10.26 10.74 2.25
CA PHE A 402 9.27 10.67 1.17
C PHE A 402 9.24 11.92 0.27
N CYS A 403 9.84 13.03 0.71
CA CYS A 403 9.95 14.27 -0.07
C CYS A 403 11.31 14.92 0.22
N PRO A 404 12.42 14.38 -0.32
CA PRO A 404 13.69 15.09 -0.26
C PRO A 404 13.56 16.36 -1.12
N GLY A 405 13.59 17.54 -0.48
CA GLY A 405 13.50 18.83 -1.13
C GLY A 405 12.17 19.59 -1.04
N ALA A 406 11.14 19.04 -0.41
CA ALA A 406 10.00 19.85 0.00
C ALA A 406 10.38 20.57 1.29
N GLU A 407 10.83 21.82 1.19
CA GLU A 407 10.79 22.72 2.33
C GLU A 407 9.35 22.74 2.86
N PRO A 408 9.14 22.73 4.19
CA PRO A 408 7.82 22.93 4.75
C PRO A 408 7.33 24.27 4.21
N SER A 409 6.31 24.27 3.35
CA SER A 409 5.58 25.49 3.02
C SER A 409 5.05 26.02 4.35
N VAL A 410 5.70 27.02 4.87
CA VAL A 410 5.25 27.79 6.02
C VAL A 410 3.98 28.47 5.55
N LEU A 411 2.84 27.85 5.77
CA LEU A 411 1.59 28.57 5.81
C LEU A 411 1.78 29.62 6.91
N PRO A 412 1.56 30.93 6.63
CA PRO A 412 1.70 31.96 7.63
C PRO A 412 0.85 31.55 8.84
N ALA A 413 1.47 31.52 10.01
CA ALA A 413 0.77 31.32 11.26
C ALA A 413 -0.40 32.28 11.31
N ALA A 414 -1.62 31.78 11.47
CA ALA A 414 -2.77 32.66 11.72
C ALA A 414 -2.43 33.53 12.94
N PRO A 415 -2.64 34.83 12.86
CA PRO A 415 -2.34 35.73 13.98
C PRO A 415 -3.09 35.21 15.22
N PRO A 416 -2.48 35.27 16.42
CA PRO A 416 -3.14 34.85 17.63
C PRO A 416 -4.43 35.68 17.78
N ARG A 417 -5.56 34.99 17.80
CA ARG A 417 -6.84 35.65 18.15
C ARG A 417 -6.69 36.18 19.55
N ALA A 418 -6.76 37.50 19.67
CA ALA A 418 -6.86 38.19 20.96
C ALA A 418 -8.00 37.55 21.76
N ILE A 419 -7.67 37.03 22.93
CA ILE A 419 -8.66 36.58 23.93
C ILE A 419 -9.48 37.79 24.30
N PRO A 420 -10.83 37.80 24.22
CA PRO A 420 -11.64 38.87 24.70
C PRO A 420 -11.41 39.03 26.23
N ASP A 421 -11.05 40.23 26.66
CA ASP A 421 -10.87 40.57 28.08
C ASP A 421 -12.22 40.46 28.80
N THR A 422 -12.43 39.35 29.53
CA THR A 422 -13.63 39.13 30.34
C THR A 422 -13.42 39.73 31.73
N ARG A 423 -13.23 41.05 31.81
CA ARG A 423 -13.43 41.76 33.06
C ARG A 423 -14.89 42.22 33.15
N PRO A 424 -15.60 41.96 34.27
CA PRO A 424 -16.94 42.52 34.48
C PRO A 424 -16.87 44.03 34.57
N PRO A 425 -17.87 44.75 34.02
CA PRO A 425 -17.89 46.23 34.12
C PRO A 425 -17.97 46.65 35.59
N ALA A 426 -17.10 47.59 35.94
CA ALA A 426 -17.12 48.26 37.24
C ALA A 426 -18.48 48.94 37.44
N ALA A 427 -19.11 48.72 38.60
CA ALA A 427 -20.31 49.44 39.02
C ALA A 427 -19.99 50.94 39.13
N LEU A 428 -20.77 51.76 38.44
CA LEU A 428 -20.78 53.21 38.61
C LEU A 428 -21.70 53.58 39.77
N PRO A 429 -21.45 54.71 40.42
CA PRO A 429 -21.95 55.06 41.74
C PRO A 429 -23.48 55.38 41.83
#